data_3b43cf51a9ffd69e9f3923c1c1d8f99e
#
_entry.id   3b43cf51a9ffd69e9f3923c1c1d8f99e
#
_cell.length_a   1.000
_cell.length_b   1.000
_cell.length_c   1.000
_cell.angle_alpha   90.00
_cell.angle_beta   90.00
_cell.angle_gamma   90.00
#
_symmetry.space_group_name_H-M   'P 1'
#
loop_
_entity.id
_entity.type
_entity.pdbx_description
1 polymer ?
#
loop_
_entity_poly.entity_id
_entity_poly.type
_entity_poly.pdbx_seq_one_letter_code
_entity_poly.pdbx_strand_id
1 'polypeptide(L)'
;METKDRGYFAPANAREWFERRSYSHKEFKDVAKLARRKRELGLTVSLVLPSRNVADTVGGIVEEATALNEEAPLVDQILVIDADSADGTAEVAAARGAEVYSENELLSHYGDAHGKGDAMWRSLSVARGDLVMFADADTKDFLPQFVYGTLGPIISVPSVRFVKGAFRRPFKSSEGLELDGGGRVTELTTKPLFNLFYPELTGFVQPLAGEFVADKELFSSIPFLTGYAVETGIMIDVYKKVGLEAMAQVDLGTRQNRHQPLFDLGKMSYAVLRAVARRLREDGRLRQVRDPSTPDSLFQFSDYLHAVATPEGLKLREHVEELVERPPIAEVLAGSRD
;
A
#
# COMPACT_ATOMS: atom_id res chain seq x y z
N MET A 1 -10.08 18.57 -41.08
CA MET A 1 -9.08 17.47 -41.12
C MET A 1 -9.34 16.66 -39.87
N GLU A 2 -10.20 15.64 -40.00
CA GLU A 2 -10.63 14.80 -38.85
C GLU A 2 -9.43 13.98 -38.40
N THR A 3 -8.99 14.20 -37.18
CA THR A 3 -8.06 13.32 -36.49
C THR A 3 -8.76 12.00 -36.24
N LYS A 4 -8.49 10.99 -37.09
CA LYS A 4 -8.87 9.61 -36.83
C LYS A 4 -8.31 9.24 -35.46
N ASP A 5 -9.22 9.07 -34.51
CA ASP A 5 -9.01 8.49 -33.20
C ASP A 5 -8.38 7.09 -33.42
N ARG A 6 -7.05 7.03 -33.41
CA ARG A 6 -6.34 5.75 -33.31
C ARG A 6 -6.50 5.35 -31.87
N GLY A 7 -7.53 4.54 -31.62
CA GLY A 7 -7.76 3.91 -30.33
C GLY A 7 -6.48 3.30 -29.76
N TYR A 8 -5.77 4.07 -28.98
CA TYR A 8 -4.85 3.55 -27.99
C TYR A 8 -5.75 2.94 -26.93
N PHE A 9 -5.80 1.65 -26.92
CA PHE A 9 -6.55 0.82 -25.99
C PHE A 9 -6.08 1.09 -24.56
N ALA A 10 -6.67 2.07 -23.88
CA ALA A 10 -7.03 1.78 -22.52
C ALA A 10 -8.09 0.69 -22.63
N PRO A 11 -7.90 -0.48 -22.01
CA PRO A 11 -8.89 -1.53 -22.18
C PRO A 11 -10.24 -0.95 -21.83
N ALA A 12 -11.26 -1.19 -22.66
CA ALA A 12 -12.65 -0.81 -22.37
C ALA A 12 -13.00 -1.18 -20.91
N ASN A 13 -12.45 -2.29 -20.44
CA ASN A 13 -12.52 -2.81 -19.08
C ASN A 13 -12.09 -1.82 -17.97
N ALA A 14 -11.06 -0.99 -18.15
CA ALA A 14 -10.60 -0.08 -17.09
C ALA A 14 -11.59 1.08 -16.88
N ARG A 15 -12.24 1.58 -17.94
CA ARG A 15 -13.27 2.64 -17.84
C ARG A 15 -14.55 2.10 -17.21
N GLU A 16 -15.06 0.98 -17.71
CA GLU A 16 -16.24 0.33 -17.15
C GLU A 16 -16.02 -0.09 -15.69
N TRP A 17 -14.81 -0.59 -15.37
CA TRP A 17 -14.42 -0.90 -14.02
C TRP A 17 -14.43 0.36 -13.14
N PHE A 18 -13.84 1.45 -13.59
CA PHE A 18 -13.81 2.70 -12.84
C PHE A 18 -15.21 3.18 -12.46
N GLU A 19 -16.17 3.14 -13.40
CA GLU A 19 -17.55 3.54 -13.15
C GLU A 19 -18.28 2.62 -12.14
N ARG A 20 -18.00 1.32 -12.16
CA ARG A 20 -18.67 0.33 -11.33
C ARG A 20 -18.00 0.03 -10.00
N ARG A 21 -16.70 0.26 -9.89
CA ARG A 21 -15.86 -0.15 -8.76
C ARG A 21 -15.19 1.00 -8.02
N SER A 22 -15.55 2.25 -8.35
CA SER A 22 -15.13 3.42 -7.58
C SER A 22 -16.29 3.88 -6.71
N TYR A 23 -16.07 3.87 -5.41
CA TYR A 23 -17.06 4.21 -4.39
C TYR A 23 -16.66 5.51 -3.68
N SER A 24 -17.61 6.10 -2.95
CA SER A 24 -17.34 7.17 -1.99
C SER A 24 -17.54 6.63 -0.57
N HIS A 25 -16.70 7.04 0.38
CA HIS A 25 -16.91 6.73 1.80
C HIS A 25 -18.31 7.14 2.28
N LYS A 26 -18.91 8.16 1.66
CA LYS A 26 -20.27 8.64 1.99
C LYS A 26 -21.35 7.59 1.78
N GLU A 27 -21.13 6.62 0.90
CA GLU A 27 -22.04 5.51 0.66
C GLU A 27 -22.10 4.53 1.84
N PHE A 28 -21.04 4.52 2.67
CA PHE A 28 -20.87 3.61 3.81
C PHE A 28 -20.93 4.32 5.17
N LYS A 29 -21.43 5.56 5.21
CA LYS A 29 -21.52 6.37 6.44
C LYS A 29 -22.49 5.82 7.49
N ASP A 30 -23.42 4.94 7.12
CA ASP A 30 -24.25 4.18 8.06
C ASP A 30 -23.41 3.00 8.61
N VAL A 31 -22.52 3.34 9.55
CA VAL A 31 -21.60 2.39 10.17
C VAL A 31 -22.30 1.27 10.93
N ALA A 32 -23.50 1.55 11.49
CA ALA A 32 -24.30 0.54 12.18
C ALA A 32 -24.84 -0.52 11.20
N LYS A 33 -25.25 -0.10 10.01
CA LYS A 33 -25.65 -1.01 8.93
C LYS A 33 -24.47 -1.85 8.46
N LEU A 34 -23.30 -1.23 8.30
CA LEU A 34 -22.09 -1.91 7.86
C LEU A 34 -21.63 -2.96 8.91
N ALA A 35 -21.64 -2.61 10.20
CA ALA A 35 -21.30 -3.53 11.28
C ALA A 35 -22.29 -4.70 11.38
N ARG A 36 -23.58 -4.46 11.16
CA ARG A 36 -24.60 -5.52 11.08
C ARG A 36 -24.29 -6.47 9.93
N ARG A 37 -23.97 -5.92 8.73
CA ARG A 37 -23.64 -6.73 7.56
C ARG A 37 -22.38 -7.56 7.77
N LYS A 38 -21.32 -6.98 8.35
CA LYS A 38 -20.08 -7.69 8.76
C LYS A 38 -20.44 -8.90 9.63
N ARG A 39 -21.27 -8.70 10.66
CA ARG A 39 -21.70 -9.75 11.60
C ARG A 39 -22.53 -10.85 10.92
N GLU A 40 -23.45 -10.49 10.02
CA GLU A 40 -24.23 -11.45 9.24
C GLU A 40 -23.35 -12.35 8.38
N LEU A 41 -22.23 -11.80 7.88
CA LEU A 41 -21.25 -12.55 7.09
C LEU A 41 -20.26 -13.35 7.96
N GLY A 42 -20.28 -13.18 9.29
CA GLY A 42 -19.34 -13.82 10.22
C GLY A 42 -17.91 -13.31 10.08
N LEU A 43 -17.70 -12.12 9.49
CA LEU A 43 -16.37 -11.58 9.22
C LEU A 43 -15.75 -10.93 10.45
N THR A 44 -14.44 -11.10 10.58
CA THR A 44 -13.58 -10.39 11.53
C THR A 44 -12.55 -9.53 10.78
N VAL A 45 -12.10 -8.43 11.39
CA VAL A 45 -11.20 -7.44 10.77
C VAL A 45 -10.02 -7.16 11.68
N SER A 46 -8.80 -7.30 11.13
CA SER A 46 -7.58 -6.76 11.73
C SER A 46 -7.18 -5.47 11.03
N LEU A 47 -7.08 -4.37 11.76
CA LEU A 47 -6.46 -3.12 11.31
C LEU A 47 -4.97 -3.18 11.67
N VAL A 48 -4.10 -3.06 10.67
CA VAL A 48 -2.65 -3.13 10.82
C VAL A 48 -2.00 -1.79 10.49
N LEU A 49 -1.18 -1.31 11.39
CA LEU A 49 -0.47 -0.03 11.33
C LEU A 49 1.05 -0.30 11.36
N PRO A 50 1.72 -0.46 10.20
CA PRO A 50 3.18 -0.47 10.15
C PRO A 50 3.72 0.89 10.62
N SER A 51 4.57 0.90 11.64
CA SER A 51 4.93 2.12 12.37
C SER A 51 6.44 2.28 12.51
N ARG A 52 6.92 3.50 12.28
CA ARG A 52 8.31 3.88 12.53
C ARG A 52 8.42 5.35 12.91
N ASN A 53 8.75 5.63 14.15
CA ASN A 53 8.90 7.00 14.68
C ASN A 53 7.66 7.86 14.40
N VAL A 54 6.50 7.42 14.88
CA VAL A 54 5.17 8.04 14.66
C VAL A 54 4.39 8.23 15.96
N ALA A 55 5.07 8.41 17.08
CA ALA A 55 4.44 8.64 18.38
C ALA A 55 3.46 9.84 18.37
N ASP A 56 3.70 10.82 17.50
CA ASP A 56 2.85 12.01 17.33
C ASP A 56 1.52 11.73 16.61
N THR A 57 1.35 10.57 15.98
CA THR A 57 0.17 10.27 15.15
C THR A 57 -0.51 8.94 15.50
N VAL A 58 0.26 7.90 15.83
CA VAL A 58 -0.27 6.54 16.03
C VAL A 58 -1.36 6.47 17.13
N GLY A 59 -1.19 7.23 18.21
CA GLY A 59 -2.17 7.27 19.30
C GLY A 59 -3.53 7.75 18.86
N GLY A 60 -3.58 8.85 18.08
CA GLY A 60 -4.83 9.39 17.55
C GLY A 60 -5.52 8.42 16.56
N ILE A 61 -4.74 7.69 15.76
CA ILE A 61 -5.29 6.69 14.82
C ILE A 61 -5.96 5.53 15.59
N VAL A 62 -5.30 5.04 16.64
CA VAL A 62 -5.85 3.97 17.51
C VAL A 62 -7.11 4.45 18.23
N GLU A 63 -7.12 5.70 18.76
CA GLU A 63 -8.29 6.31 19.39
C GLU A 63 -9.48 6.42 18.44
N GLU A 64 -9.27 6.92 17.24
CA GLU A 64 -10.34 7.05 16.23
C GLU A 64 -10.92 5.68 15.84
N ALA A 65 -10.08 4.66 15.65
CA ALA A 65 -10.54 3.30 15.36
C ALA A 65 -11.30 2.69 16.54
N THR A 66 -10.88 2.97 17.78
CA THR A 66 -11.54 2.50 19.00
C THR A 66 -12.89 3.20 19.20
N ALA A 67 -12.94 4.53 19.03
CA ALA A 67 -14.18 5.30 19.12
C ALA A 67 -15.22 4.86 18.07
N LEU A 68 -14.76 4.57 16.85
CA LEU A 68 -15.63 4.00 15.80
C LEU A 68 -16.22 2.66 16.24
N ASN A 69 -15.47 1.82 16.94
CA ASN A 69 -15.93 0.52 17.41
C ASN A 69 -16.95 0.64 18.57
N GLU A 70 -16.91 1.69 19.38
CA GLU A 70 -17.94 1.98 20.40
C GLU A 70 -19.28 2.29 19.73
N GLU A 71 -19.28 2.99 18.60
CA GLU A 71 -20.47 3.25 17.81
C GLU A 71 -20.91 2.00 17.01
N ALA A 72 -19.97 1.34 16.35
CA ALA A 72 -20.23 0.19 15.51
C ALA A 72 -18.97 -0.72 15.43
N PRO A 73 -19.04 -1.99 15.89
CA PRO A 73 -17.87 -2.87 15.97
C PRO A 73 -17.41 -3.35 14.57
N LEU A 74 -16.63 -2.53 13.90
CA LEU A 74 -16.07 -2.80 12.57
C LEU A 74 -14.69 -3.47 12.63
N VAL A 75 -13.85 -3.12 13.62
CA VAL A 75 -12.48 -3.63 13.78
C VAL A 75 -12.41 -4.53 15.01
N ASP A 76 -11.96 -5.77 14.84
CA ASP A 76 -11.88 -6.75 15.94
C ASP A 76 -10.48 -6.80 16.54
N GLN A 77 -9.48 -6.31 15.83
CA GLN A 77 -8.09 -6.27 16.25
C GLN A 77 -7.39 -5.04 15.69
N ILE A 78 -6.65 -4.30 16.51
CA ILE A 78 -5.77 -3.22 16.09
C ILE A 78 -4.33 -3.66 16.37
N LEU A 79 -3.53 -3.79 15.31
CA LEU A 79 -2.14 -4.21 15.35
C LEU A 79 -1.23 -3.03 15.01
N VAL A 80 -0.26 -2.75 15.84
CA VAL A 80 0.86 -1.87 15.54
C VAL A 80 2.12 -2.73 15.38
N ILE A 81 2.72 -2.69 14.21
CA ILE A 81 3.99 -3.37 13.94
C ILE A 81 5.07 -2.32 13.95
N ASP A 82 5.79 -2.26 15.05
CA ASP A 82 6.76 -1.21 15.32
C ASP A 82 8.17 -1.60 14.83
N ALA A 83 8.80 -0.69 14.13
CA ALA A 83 10.16 -0.84 13.61
C ALA A 83 11.22 -0.46 14.67
N ASP A 84 11.04 -0.91 15.90
CA ASP A 84 11.89 -0.61 17.06
C ASP A 84 12.10 0.91 17.22
N SER A 85 11.02 1.66 17.21
CA SER A 85 11.01 3.13 17.26
C SER A 85 11.56 3.66 18.58
N ALA A 86 12.43 4.69 18.50
CA ALA A 86 13.07 5.29 19.67
C ALA A 86 12.26 6.46 20.29
N ASP A 87 11.12 6.84 19.68
CA ASP A 87 10.32 8.01 20.06
C ASP A 87 9.14 7.70 20.99
N GLY A 88 8.97 6.43 21.42
CA GLY A 88 7.85 5.99 22.26
C GLY A 88 6.60 5.59 21.46
N THR A 89 6.72 5.33 20.17
CA THR A 89 5.61 4.88 19.30
C THR A 89 4.90 3.66 19.88
N ALA A 90 5.65 2.64 20.32
CA ALA A 90 5.10 1.39 20.85
C ALA A 90 4.28 1.62 22.14
N GLU A 91 4.83 2.40 23.07
CA GLU A 91 4.19 2.73 24.34
C GLU A 91 2.90 3.54 24.12
N VAL A 92 2.95 4.53 23.23
CA VAL A 92 1.77 5.35 22.89
C VAL A 92 0.67 4.49 22.29
N ALA A 93 0.98 3.58 21.37
CA ALA A 93 0.00 2.69 20.77
C ALA A 93 -0.61 1.71 21.77
N ALA A 94 0.23 1.06 22.60
CA ALA A 94 -0.21 0.11 23.61
C ALA A 94 -1.11 0.78 24.67
N ALA A 95 -0.78 2.00 25.10
CA ALA A 95 -1.59 2.77 26.05
C ALA A 95 -2.99 3.11 25.53
N ARG A 96 -3.22 3.04 24.20
CA ARG A 96 -4.52 3.27 23.55
C ARG A 96 -5.24 1.97 23.15
N GLY A 97 -4.71 0.81 23.57
CA GLY A 97 -5.35 -0.49 23.41
C GLY A 97 -4.97 -1.25 22.13
N ALA A 98 -3.96 -0.82 21.40
CA ALA A 98 -3.43 -1.60 20.28
C ALA A 98 -2.58 -2.77 20.80
N GLU A 99 -2.61 -3.89 20.08
CA GLU A 99 -1.64 -4.97 20.21
C GLU A 99 -0.36 -4.55 19.46
N VAL A 100 0.75 -4.45 20.19
CA VAL A 100 2.02 -3.98 19.62
C VAL A 100 3.01 -5.14 19.51
N TYR A 101 3.66 -5.24 18.35
CA TYR A 101 4.72 -6.22 18.08
C TYR A 101 5.93 -5.50 17.49
N SER A 102 7.15 -5.88 17.90
CA SER A 102 8.36 -5.52 17.17
C SER A 102 8.38 -6.26 15.83
N GLU A 103 8.68 -5.54 14.74
CA GLU A 103 8.79 -6.17 13.43
C GLU A 103 9.91 -7.22 13.39
N ASN A 104 10.98 -7.05 14.18
CA ASN A 104 12.12 -7.96 14.22
C ASN A 104 11.86 -9.23 15.05
N GLU A 105 10.90 -9.20 15.99
CA GLU A 105 10.50 -10.38 16.77
C GLU A 105 9.59 -11.33 15.96
N LEU A 106 8.77 -10.76 15.06
CA LEU A 106 7.89 -11.56 14.22
C LEU A 106 8.69 -12.26 13.11
N LEU A 107 8.55 -13.59 13.02
CA LEU A 107 9.23 -14.40 12.00
C LEU A 107 10.75 -14.11 11.94
N SER A 108 11.41 -13.98 13.10
CA SER A 108 12.83 -13.61 13.24
C SER A 108 13.79 -14.49 12.43
N HIS A 109 13.42 -15.75 12.16
CA HIS A 109 14.20 -16.66 11.33
C HIS A 109 14.31 -16.24 9.84
N TYR A 110 13.52 -15.22 9.40
CA TYR A 110 13.67 -14.59 8.09
C TYR A 110 14.66 -13.41 8.10
N GLY A 111 15.40 -13.22 9.19
CA GLY A 111 16.36 -12.12 9.36
C GLY A 111 15.72 -10.80 9.75
N ASP A 112 16.52 -9.73 9.71
CA ASP A 112 16.09 -8.38 10.05
C ASP A 112 14.96 -7.90 9.11
N ALA A 113 14.10 -7.03 9.63
CA ALA A 113 13.02 -6.46 8.84
C ALA A 113 13.52 -5.36 7.90
N HIS A 114 12.99 -5.34 6.68
CA HIS A 114 13.39 -4.42 5.61
C HIS A 114 12.27 -3.42 5.28
N GLY A 115 11.87 -2.62 6.26
CA GLY A 115 10.90 -1.53 6.11
C GLY A 115 9.45 -1.97 5.93
N LYS A 116 8.60 -1.03 5.46
CA LYS A 116 7.14 -1.13 5.50
C LYS A 116 6.57 -2.45 4.96
N GLY A 117 7.02 -2.88 3.80
CA GLY A 117 6.49 -4.10 3.17
C GLY A 117 6.79 -5.37 3.98
N ASP A 118 7.95 -5.42 4.65
CA ASP A 118 8.30 -6.54 5.53
C ASP A 118 7.46 -6.55 6.81
N ALA A 119 7.27 -5.37 7.44
CA ALA A 119 6.38 -5.23 8.58
C ALA A 119 4.94 -5.68 8.25
N MET A 120 4.43 -5.31 7.07
CA MET A 120 3.12 -5.75 6.57
C MET A 120 3.06 -7.26 6.38
N TRP A 121 4.09 -7.86 5.76
CA TRP A 121 4.16 -9.30 5.57
C TRP A 121 4.19 -10.05 6.91
N ARG A 122 5.04 -9.62 7.83
CA ARG A 122 5.18 -10.21 9.17
C ARG A 122 3.89 -10.12 9.99
N SER A 123 3.14 -9.02 9.85
CA SER A 123 1.87 -8.81 10.55
C SER A 123 0.83 -9.88 10.25
N LEU A 124 0.87 -10.48 9.05
CA LEU A 124 -0.07 -11.55 8.66
C LEU A 124 0.06 -12.80 9.53
N SER A 125 1.20 -13.00 10.21
CA SER A 125 1.41 -14.13 11.14
C SER A 125 0.62 -13.98 12.44
N VAL A 126 0.32 -12.74 12.85
CA VAL A 126 -0.39 -12.40 14.11
C VAL A 126 -1.77 -11.78 13.88
N ALA A 127 -2.09 -11.38 12.66
CA ALA A 127 -3.43 -10.92 12.29
C ALA A 127 -4.44 -12.06 12.41
N ARG A 128 -5.54 -11.84 13.12
CA ARG A 128 -6.59 -12.84 13.36
C ARG A 128 -7.84 -12.64 12.50
N GLY A 129 -7.99 -11.46 11.91
CA GLY A 129 -9.15 -11.13 11.09
C GLY A 129 -9.22 -11.91 9.78
N ASP A 130 -10.43 -12.21 9.32
CA ASP A 130 -10.70 -12.73 7.97
C ASP A 130 -10.34 -11.69 6.92
N LEU A 131 -10.53 -10.42 7.26
CA LEU A 131 -10.09 -9.26 6.49
C LEU A 131 -8.90 -8.61 7.20
N VAL A 132 -7.88 -8.25 6.42
CA VAL A 132 -6.74 -7.46 6.90
C VAL A 132 -6.76 -6.12 6.20
N MET A 133 -6.90 -5.06 6.98
CA MET A 133 -6.82 -3.68 6.52
C MET A 133 -5.48 -3.08 6.93
N PHE A 134 -4.75 -2.55 5.99
CA PHE A 134 -3.57 -1.74 6.25
C PHE A 134 -3.91 -0.25 6.23
N ALA A 135 -3.24 0.53 7.07
CA ALA A 135 -3.29 1.98 7.03
C ALA A 135 -1.93 2.58 7.42
N ASP A 136 -1.62 3.77 6.89
CA ASP A 136 -0.39 4.48 7.24
C ASP A 136 -0.50 5.08 8.65
N ALA A 137 0.48 4.81 9.51
CA ALA A 137 0.53 5.27 10.90
C ALA A 137 0.99 6.75 11.06
N ASP A 138 1.44 7.41 9.99
CA ASP A 138 1.91 8.81 9.98
C ASP A 138 0.85 9.84 9.57
N THR A 139 -0.41 9.42 9.48
CA THR A 139 -1.54 10.26 9.08
C THR A 139 -1.98 11.17 10.22
N LYS A 140 -1.86 12.50 10.05
CA LYS A 140 -2.20 13.49 11.09
C LYS A 140 -3.70 13.78 11.21
N ASP A 141 -4.40 13.67 10.11
CA ASP A 141 -5.84 13.94 9.96
C ASP A 141 -6.62 12.65 9.71
N PHE A 142 -6.25 11.59 10.45
CA PHE A 142 -6.96 10.32 10.38
C PHE A 142 -8.38 10.48 10.91
N LEU A 143 -9.36 10.03 10.13
CA LEU A 143 -10.78 10.17 10.42
C LEU A 143 -11.47 8.80 10.28
N PRO A 144 -12.62 8.58 10.93
CA PRO A 144 -13.34 7.30 10.87
C PRO A 144 -13.63 6.79 9.46
N GLN A 145 -13.80 7.70 8.47
CA GLN A 145 -14.03 7.30 7.08
C GLN A 145 -12.84 6.57 6.45
N PHE A 146 -11.63 6.71 6.96
CA PHE A 146 -10.49 5.90 6.49
C PHE A 146 -10.72 4.43 6.81
N VAL A 147 -11.39 4.11 7.92
CA VAL A 147 -11.74 2.74 8.30
C VAL A 147 -13.02 2.27 7.61
N TYR A 148 -14.17 2.90 7.91
CA TYR A 148 -15.45 2.41 7.39
C TYR A 148 -15.57 2.55 5.87
N GLY A 149 -14.94 3.56 5.28
CA GLY A 149 -14.93 3.74 3.83
C GLY A 149 -14.13 2.64 3.13
N THR A 150 -12.95 2.29 3.65
CA THR A 150 -12.11 1.21 3.09
C THR A 150 -12.76 -0.16 3.26
N LEU A 151 -13.41 -0.42 4.39
CA LEU A 151 -14.13 -1.66 4.66
C LEU A 151 -15.47 -1.76 3.91
N GLY A 152 -16.07 -0.61 3.57
CA GLY A 152 -17.41 -0.54 2.99
C GLY A 152 -17.63 -1.42 1.77
N PRO A 153 -16.85 -1.27 0.68
CA PRO A 153 -17.05 -2.06 -0.53
C PRO A 153 -16.86 -3.57 -0.31
N ILE A 154 -15.84 -4.01 0.44
CA ILE A 154 -15.56 -5.44 0.63
C ILE A 154 -16.62 -6.15 1.48
N ILE A 155 -17.23 -5.45 2.45
CA ILE A 155 -18.32 -5.98 3.27
C ILE A 155 -19.64 -5.97 2.50
N SER A 156 -19.86 -4.98 1.62
CA SER A 156 -21.17 -4.76 0.97
C SER A 156 -21.32 -5.46 -0.36
N VAL A 157 -20.22 -5.69 -1.09
CA VAL A 157 -20.22 -6.24 -2.45
C VAL A 157 -19.53 -7.60 -2.49
N PRO A 158 -20.28 -8.70 -2.62
CA PRO A 158 -19.72 -10.07 -2.46
C PRO A 158 -18.59 -10.42 -3.43
N SER A 159 -18.51 -9.77 -4.59
CA SER A 159 -17.45 -10.02 -5.58
C SER A 159 -16.18 -9.25 -5.32
N VAL A 160 -16.15 -8.29 -4.37
CA VAL A 160 -14.99 -7.48 -4.04
C VAL A 160 -14.14 -8.22 -3.01
N ARG A 161 -12.87 -8.43 -3.34
CA ARG A 161 -11.89 -9.09 -2.49
C ARG A 161 -10.70 -8.18 -2.12
N PHE A 162 -10.57 -7.03 -2.80
CA PHE A 162 -9.54 -6.04 -2.53
C PHE A 162 -10.10 -4.63 -2.72
N VAL A 163 -9.85 -3.74 -1.77
CA VAL A 163 -10.24 -2.33 -1.86
C VAL A 163 -9.03 -1.44 -1.61
N LYS A 164 -8.83 -0.45 -2.48
CA LYS A 164 -7.78 0.56 -2.35
C LYS A 164 -8.38 1.91 -1.99
N GLY A 165 -7.85 2.56 -0.96
CA GLY A 165 -8.18 3.93 -0.64
C GLY A 165 -7.68 4.91 -1.70
N ALA A 166 -8.47 5.94 -1.97
CA ALA A 166 -8.12 7.07 -2.81
C ALA A 166 -8.47 8.37 -2.07
N PHE A 167 -7.66 9.39 -2.21
CA PHE A 167 -7.89 10.68 -1.57
C PHE A 167 -7.15 11.79 -2.31
N ARG A 168 -7.66 13.01 -2.18
CA ARG A 168 -6.95 14.20 -2.64
C ARG A 168 -5.79 14.51 -1.71
N ARG A 169 -4.67 14.91 -2.29
CA ARG A 169 -3.46 15.31 -1.56
C ARG A 169 -3.13 16.77 -1.85
N PRO A 170 -3.66 17.72 -1.08
CA PRO A 170 -3.33 19.13 -1.25
C PRO A 170 -1.82 19.35 -1.10
N PHE A 171 -1.27 20.15 -1.99
CA PHE A 171 0.13 20.54 -1.98
C PHE A 171 0.24 22.05 -1.82
N LYS A 172 1.04 22.50 -0.85
CA LYS A 172 1.32 23.91 -0.65
C LYS A 172 2.59 24.27 -1.39
N SER A 173 2.45 24.98 -2.53
CA SER A 173 3.57 25.55 -3.29
C SER A 173 3.80 27.00 -2.91
N SER A 174 4.85 27.63 -3.47
CA SER A 174 5.07 29.08 -3.36
C SER A 174 3.97 29.91 -4.04
N GLU A 175 3.21 29.33 -4.96
CA GLU A 175 2.15 29.97 -5.72
C GLU A 175 0.76 29.81 -5.07
N GLY A 176 0.65 28.97 -4.02
CA GLY A 176 -0.59 28.74 -3.29
C GLY A 176 -0.87 27.28 -2.96
N LEU A 177 -2.12 26.99 -2.61
CA LEU A 177 -2.60 25.64 -2.31
C LEU A 177 -3.09 24.96 -3.60
N GLU A 178 -2.32 23.99 -4.09
CA GLU A 178 -2.73 23.09 -5.17
C GLU A 178 -3.47 21.89 -4.58
N LEU A 179 -4.74 21.72 -4.91
CA LEU A 179 -5.59 20.69 -4.31
C LEU A 179 -5.15 19.26 -4.68
N ASP A 180 -4.47 19.09 -5.83
CA ASP A 180 -4.08 17.80 -6.40
C ASP A 180 -2.57 17.66 -6.65
N GLY A 181 -1.75 18.58 -6.10
CA GLY A 181 -0.28 18.61 -6.34
C GLY A 181 0.53 17.55 -5.57
N GLY A 182 -0.09 16.78 -4.69
CA GLY A 182 0.56 15.72 -3.93
C GLY A 182 0.64 14.38 -4.69
N GLY A 183 1.39 13.42 -4.11
CA GLY A 183 1.49 12.08 -4.71
C GLY A 183 2.40 12.01 -5.94
N ARG A 184 3.47 12.81 -5.98
CA ARG A 184 4.39 12.95 -7.12
C ARG A 184 4.93 11.63 -7.66
N VAL A 185 5.28 10.65 -6.81
CA VAL A 185 5.70 9.31 -7.24
C VAL A 185 4.56 8.57 -7.93
N THR A 186 3.35 8.69 -7.42
CA THR A 186 2.15 8.13 -8.05
C THR A 186 1.97 8.69 -9.47
N GLU A 187 1.96 10.03 -9.60
CA GLU A 187 1.67 10.69 -10.88
C GLU A 187 2.81 10.55 -11.90
N LEU A 188 4.07 10.66 -11.44
CA LEU A 188 5.24 10.72 -12.34
C LEU A 188 5.89 9.35 -12.60
N THR A 189 5.53 8.32 -11.82
CA THR A 189 6.17 7.01 -11.95
C THR A 189 5.13 5.89 -12.07
N THR A 190 4.29 5.68 -11.05
CA THR A 190 3.42 4.50 -10.99
C THR A 190 2.34 4.52 -12.07
N LYS A 191 1.63 5.64 -12.25
CA LYS A 191 0.59 5.76 -13.29
C LYS A 191 1.15 5.61 -14.70
N PRO A 192 2.25 6.27 -15.11
CA PRO A 192 2.89 6.03 -16.39
C PRO A 192 3.29 4.57 -16.61
N LEU A 193 3.87 3.91 -15.60
CA LEU A 193 4.24 2.50 -15.69
C LEU A 193 3.01 1.58 -15.83
N PHE A 194 1.94 1.85 -15.09
CA PHE A 194 0.70 1.08 -15.25
C PHE A 194 0.09 1.30 -16.63
N ASN A 195 0.06 2.52 -17.15
CA ASN A 195 -0.40 2.77 -18.52
C ASN A 195 0.39 2.01 -19.58
N LEU A 196 1.71 1.83 -19.37
CA LEU A 196 2.56 1.11 -20.33
C LEU A 196 2.46 -0.41 -20.18
N PHE A 197 2.38 -0.92 -18.96
CA PHE A 197 2.62 -2.33 -18.69
C PHE A 197 1.46 -3.08 -18.04
N TYR A 198 0.58 -2.38 -17.33
CA TYR A 198 -0.60 -2.93 -16.63
C TYR A 198 -1.81 -2.02 -16.85
N PRO A 199 -2.24 -1.85 -18.12
CA PRO A 199 -3.26 -0.86 -18.46
C PRO A 199 -4.60 -1.07 -17.76
N GLU A 200 -4.89 -2.28 -17.27
CA GLU A 200 -6.07 -2.59 -16.46
C GLU A 200 -6.06 -1.85 -15.10
N LEU A 201 -4.87 -1.58 -14.56
CA LEU A 201 -4.70 -0.89 -13.27
C LEU A 201 -4.72 0.64 -13.37
N THR A 202 -4.86 1.20 -14.58
CA THR A 202 -4.82 2.66 -14.81
C THR A 202 -5.99 3.41 -14.19
N GLY A 203 -7.09 2.71 -13.91
CA GLY A 203 -8.27 3.28 -13.25
C GLY A 203 -8.07 3.60 -11.77
N PHE A 204 -7.02 3.12 -11.11
CA PHE A 204 -6.75 3.43 -9.71
C PHE A 204 -6.19 4.84 -9.52
N VAL A 205 -6.89 5.64 -8.71
CA VAL A 205 -6.54 7.05 -8.45
C VAL A 205 -5.24 7.15 -7.63
N GLN A 206 -5.11 6.31 -6.59
CA GLN A 206 -3.96 6.32 -5.68
C GLN A 206 -3.38 4.90 -5.50
N PRO A 207 -2.71 4.33 -6.51
CA PRO A 207 -2.16 2.96 -6.42
C PRO A 207 -1.12 2.78 -5.30
N LEU A 208 -0.48 3.86 -4.84
CA LEU A 208 0.48 3.85 -3.74
C LEU A 208 -0.13 4.27 -2.39
N ALA A 209 -1.46 4.36 -2.25
CA ALA A 209 -2.08 4.63 -0.95
C ALA A 209 -1.77 3.50 0.05
N GLY A 210 -1.50 3.86 1.31
CA GLY A 210 -1.28 2.90 2.38
C GLY A 210 -2.57 2.30 2.95
N GLU A 211 -3.72 2.90 2.64
CA GLU A 211 -5.04 2.46 3.05
C GLU A 211 -5.61 1.45 2.05
N PHE A 212 -5.67 0.19 2.43
CA PHE A 212 -6.27 -0.86 1.63
C PHE A 212 -6.63 -2.08 2.47
N VAL A 213 -7.55 -2.88 1.98
CA VAL A 213 -8.04 -4.10 2.65
C VAL A 213 -8.21 -5.23 1.65
N ALA A 214 -7.96 -6.44 2.10
CA ALA A 214 -8.34 -7.67 1.37
C ALA A 214 -8.66 -8.81 2.34
N ASP A 215 -9.15 -9.91 1.77
CA ASP A 215 -9.20 -11.18 2.49
C ASP A 215 -7.78 -11.55 2.96
N LYS A 216 -7.65 -12.00 4.20
CA LYS A 216 -6.37 -12.50 4.73
C LYS A 216 -5.80 -13.62 3.86
N GLU A 217 -6.67 -14.52 3.36
CA GLU A 217 -6.27 -15.59 2.45
C GLU A 217 -5.60 -15.06 1.19
N LEU A 218 -6.18 -13.99 0.58
CA LEU A 218 -5.61 -13.36 -0.61
C LEU A 218 -4.23 -12.79 -0.33
N PHE A 219 -4.07 -11.99 0.74
CA PHE A 219 -2.75 -11.46 1.12
C PHE A 219 -1.76 -12.56 1.47
N SER A 220 -2.21 -13.62 2.13
CA SER A 220 -1.34 -14.74 2.50
C SER A 220 -0.86 -15.57 1.30
N SER A 221 -1.54 -15.46 0.16
CA SER A 221 -1.27 -16.23 -1.06
C SER A 221 -0.42 -15.51 -2.09
N ILE A 222 0.01 -14.28 -1.82
CA ILE A 222 0.88 -13.48 -2.71
C ILE A 222 2.20 -13.15 -2.01
N PRO A 223 3.29 -12.94 -2.77
CA PRO A 223 4.55 -12.49 -2.21
C PRO A 223 4.49 -11.00 -1.87
N PHE A 224 5.32 -10.56 -0.93
CA PHE A 224 5.44 -9.16 -0.55
C PHE A 224 6.84 -8.64 -0.85
N LEU A 225 6.93 -7.54 -1.60
CA LEU A 225 8.17 -6.78 -1.74
C LEU A 225 8.40 -5.96 -0.47
N THR A 226 9.64 -5.91 -0.02
CA THR A 226 10.03 -5.08 1.13
C THR A 226 10.08 -3.59 0.76
N GLY A 227 10.21 -2.73 1.79
CA GLY A 227 10.36 -1.29 1.59
C GLY A 227 9.17 -0.62 0.92
N TYR A 228 9.46 0.38 0.10
CA TYR A 228 8.46 1.25 -0.55
C TYR A 228 7.83 0.64 -1.82
N ALA A 229 8.32 -0.50 -2.25
CA ALA A 229 7.80 -1.19 -3.44
C ALA A 229 6.53 -2.01 -3.17
N VAL A 230 6.16 -2.20 -1.91
CA VAL A 230 5.13 -3.12 -1.46
C VAL A 230 3.77 -2.87 -2.12
N GLU A 231 3.30 -1.62 -2.13
CA GLU A 231 1.98 -1.29 -2.69
C GLU A 231 1.93 -1.60 -4.20
N THR A 232 3.00 -1.31 -4.93
CA THR A 232 3.09 -1.62 -6.37
C THR A 232 3.06 -3.13 -6.61
N GLY A 233 3.84 -3.89 -5.82
CA GLY A 233 3.84 -5.36 -5.87
C GLY A 233 2.45 -5.93 -5.60
N ILE A 234 1.83 -5.55 -4.49
CA ILE A 234 0.48 -5.99 -4.10
C ILE A 234 -0.55 -5.69 -5.20
N MET A 235 -0.55 -4.48 -5.77
CA MET A 235 -1.50 -4.11 -6.83
C MET A 235 -1.40 -5.05 -8.04
N ILE A 236 -0.18 -5.35 -8.48
CA ILE A 236 0.06 -6.24 -9.62
C ILE A 236 -0.31 -7.69 -9.27
N ASP A 237 0.11 -8.17 -8.09
CA ASP A 237 -0.07 -9.58 -7.69
C ASP A 237 -1.52 -9.90 -7.37
N VAL A 238 -2.24 -8.97 -6.71
CA VAL A 238 -3.69 -9.09 -6.50
C VAL A 238 -4.42 -9.11 -7.84
N TYR A 239 -4.10 -8.18 -8.75
CA TYR A 239 -4.70 -8.18 -10.09
C TYR A 239 -4.49 -9.52 -10.82
N LYS A 240 -3.28 -10.06 -10.80
CA LYS A 240 -2.98 -11.37 -11.38
C LYS A 240 -3.75 -12.52 -10.73
N LYS A 241 -3.95 -12.44 -9.43
CA LYS A 241 -4.56 -13.52 -8.64
C LYS A 241 -6.09 -13.58 -8.76
N VAL A 242 -6.75 -12.42 -8.71
CA VAL A 242 -8.21 -12.33 -8.62
C VAL A 242 -8.88 -11.56 -9.76
N GLY A 243 -8.10 -10.90 -10.62
CA GLY A 243 -8.59 -10.07 -11.71
C GLY A 243 -9.14 -8.73 -11.25
N LEU A 244 -9.32 -7.82 -12.22
CA LEU A 244 -9.74 -6.44 -11.96
C LEU A 244 -11.15 -6.35 -11.35
N GLU A 245 -12.06 -7.24 -11.72
CA GLU A 245 -13.46 -7.24 -11.23
C GLU A 245 -13.60 -7.52 -9.73
N ALA A 246 -12.63 -8.18 -9.12
CA ALA A 246 -12.59 -8.41 -7.68
C ALA A 246 -11.89 -7.28 -6.91
N MET A 247 -11.42 -6.25 -7.61
CA MET A 247 -10.77 -5.08 -7.04
C MET A 247 -11.72 -3.87 -7.08
N ALA A 248 -11.62 -3.01 -6.10
CA ALA A 248 -12.36 -1.75 -6.02
C ALA A 248 -11.49 -0.64 -5.44
N GLN A 249 -11.96 0.61 -5.55
CA GLN A 249 -11.37 1.75 -4.87
C GLN A 249 -12.46 2.58 -4.19
N VAL A 250 -12.06 3.36 -3.19
CA VAL A 250 -12.97 4.23 -2.44
C VAL A 250 -12.35 5.60 -2.21
N ASP A 251 -13.08 6.67 -2.58
CA ASP A 251 -12.70 8.04 -2.24
C ASP A 251 -12.92 8.29 -0.75
N LEU A 252 -11.83 8.50 -0.02
CA LEU A 252 -11.77 8.77 1.42
C LEU A 252 -11.75 10.28 1.74
N GLY A 253 -11.82 11.14 0.73
CA GLY A 253 -11.84 12.58 0.86
C GLY A 253 -10.48 13.21 0.67
N THR A 254 -9.95 13.86 1.70
CA THR A 254 -8.68 14.61 1.64
C THR A 254 -7.75 14.10 2.73
N ARG A 255 -6.46 13.98 2.41
CA ARG A 255 -5.41 13.60 3.34
C ARG A 255 -4.22 14.55 3.21
N GLN A 256 -3.69 14.98 4.33
CA GLN A 256 -2.45 15.77 4.38
C GLN A 256 -1.27 14.83 4.66
N ASN A 257 -0.25 14.90 3.81
CA ASN A 257 0.98 14.15 3.97
C ASN A 257 2.16 15.11 4.19
N ARG A 258 3.21 14.61 4.86
CA ARG A 258 4.49 15.31 4.94
C ARG A 258 5.13 15.42 3.55
N HIS A 259 5.77 16.55 3.26
CA HIS A 259 6.54 16.71 2.04
C HIS A 259 7.85 15.96 2.12
N GLN A 260 8.12 15.16 1.09
CA GLN A 260 9.40 14.49 0.93
C GLN A 260 10.31 15.28 -0.02
N PRO A 261 11.61 15.41 0.29
CA PRO A 261 12.60 16.00 -0.61
C PRO A 261 12.66 15.26 -1.95
N LEU A 262 13.04 15.97 -3.02
CA LEU A 262 13.09 15.39 -4.37
C LEU A 262 14.00 14.14 -4.46
N PHE A 263 15.11 14.14 -3.74
CA PHE A 263 16.01 12.99 -3.69
C PHE A 263 15.33 11.74 -3.11
N ASP A 264 14.54 11.91 -2.04
CA ASP A 264 13.80 10.80 -1.42
C ASP A 264 12.67 10.31 -2.33
N LEU A 265 11.99 11.21 -3.05
CA LEU A 265 11.03 10.82 -4.09
C LEU A 265 11.70 10.03 -5.22
N GLY A 266 12.95 10.37 -5.58
CA GLY A 266 13.75 9.62 -6.55
C GLY A 266 14.00 8.17 -6.11
N LYS A 267 14.37 7.97 -4.83
CA LYS A 267 14.53 6.63 -4.24
C LYS A 267 13.22 5.83 -4.27
N MET A 268 12.11 6.47 -3.87
CA MET A 268 10.78 5.86 -3.91
C MET A 268 10.38 5.48 -5.33
N SER A 269 10.64 6.36 -6.31
CA SER A 269 10.37 6.08 -7.74
C SER A 269 11.21 4.90 -8.23
N TYR A 270 12.47 4.82 -7.81
CA TYR A 270 13.36 3.72 -8.18
C TYR A 270 12.88 2.37 -7.62
N ALA A 271 12.39 2.33 -6.38
CA ALA A 271 11.78 1.14 -5.80
C ALA A 271 10.56 0.67 -6.60
N VAL A 272 9.68 1.59 -7.01
CA VAL A 272 8.51 1.29 -7.86
C VAL A 272 8.94 0.74 -9.24
N LEU A 273 9.95 1.37 -9.88
CA LEU A 273 10.49 0.90 -11.16
C LEU A 273 11.03 -0.53 -11.04
N ARG A 274 11.78 -0.82 -9.97
CA ARG A 274 12.32 -2.16 -9.70
C ARG A 274 11.21 -3.19 -9.50
N ALA A 275 10.15 -2.84 -8.76
CA ALA A 275 8.98 -3.72 -8.57
C ALA A 275 8.32 -4.09 -9.90
N VAL A 276 8.03 -3.10 -10.74
CA VAL A 276 7.41 -3.32 -12.05
C VAL A 276 8.33 -4.14 -12.97
N ALA A 277 9.62 -3.79 -13.04
CA ALA A 277 10.59 -4.51 -13.86
C ALA A 277 10.73 -5.98 -13.42
N ARG A 278 10.71 -6.25 -12.11
CA ARG A 278 10.74 -7.60 -11.56
C ARG A 278 9.51 -8.40 -12.00
N ARG A 279 8.30 -7.86 -11.86
CA ARG A 279 7.07 -8.55 -12.30
C ARG A 279 7.02 -8.78 -13.81
N LEU A 280 7.49 -7.82 -14.61
CA LEU A 280 7.58 -8.00 -16.06
C LEU A 280 8.56 -9.11 -16.46
N ARG A 281 9.67 -9.24 -15.72
CA ARG A 281 10.64 -10.31 -15.92
C ARG A 281 10.04 -11.68 -15.56
N GLU A 282 9.40 -11.79 -14.41
CA GLU A 282 8.70 -13.00 -13.96
C GLU A 282 7.62 -13.43 -14.95
N ASP A 283 6.90 -12.48 -15.55
CA ASP A 283 5.90 -12.70 -16.59
C ASP A 283 6.50 -13.02 -17.97
N GLY A 284 7.83 -13.03 -18.12
CA GLY A 284 8.51 -13.22 -19.39
C GLY A 284 8.31 -12.07 -20.40
N ARG A 285 7.73 -10.93 -19.96
CA ARG A 285 7.45 -9.75 -20.80
C ARG A 285 8.67 -8.84 -20.95
N LEU A 286 9.60 -8.90 -20.00
CA LEU A 286 10.89 -8.23 -20.07
C LEU A 286 11.97 -9.29 -20.27
N ARG A 287 12.52 -9.38 -21.48
CA ARG A 287 13.61 -10.29 -21.81
C ARG A 287 14.94 -9.55 -21.75
N GLN A 288 15.86 -10.09 -20.99
CA GLN A 288 17.24 -9.63 -21.02
C GLN A 288 17.89 -10.18 -22.28
N VAL A 289 18.37 -9.31 -23.15
CA VAL A 289 19.30 -9.72 -24.21
C VAL A 289 20.62 -9.99 -23.49
N ARG A 290 21.01 -11.26 -23.37
CA ARG A 290 22.28 -11.63 -22.76
C ARG A 290 23.41 -11.13 -23.62
N ASP A 291 24.07 -10.08 -23.21
CA ASP A 291 25.44 -9.80 -23.60
C ASP A 291 26.34 -10.61 -22.64
N PRO A 292 27.14 -11.57 -23.15
CA PRO A 292 28.02 -12.38 -22.32
C PRO A 292 29.04 -11.57 -21.51
N SER A 293 29.26 -10.31 -21.90
CA SER A 293 30.19 -9.37 -21.23
C SER A 293 29.54 -8.56 -20.11
N THR A 294 28.21 -8.53 -20.03
CA THR A 294 27.49 -7.86 -18.95
C THR A 294 27.07 -8.87 -17.87
N PRO A 295 27.38 -8.60 -16.59
CA PRO A 295 26.85 -9.42 -15.51
C PRO A 295 25.32 -9.55 -15.59
N ASP A 296 24.78 -10.68 -15.16
CA ASP A 296 23.34 -10.97 -15.06
C ASP A 296 22.55 -9.95 -14.19
N SER A 297 23.15 -8.81 -13.89
CA SER A 297 22.87 -7.90 -12.81
C SER A 297 22.08 -6.64 -13.16
N LEU A 298 21.54 -6.50 -14.40
CA LEU A 298 20.75 -5.30 -14.76
C LEU A 298 19.58 -4.98 -13.81
N PHE A 299 19.16 -5.95 -13.00
CA PHE A 299 18.11 -5.78 -12.00
C PHE A 299 18.58 -6.16 -10.57
N GLN A 300 19.88 -6.39 -10.37
CA GLN A 300 20.44 -6.68 -9.05
C GLN A 300 21.04 -5.45 -8.37
N PHE A 301 21.04 -4.28 -9.04
CA PHE A 301 21.53 -3.07 -8.42
C PHE A 301 20.57 -2.64 -7.31
N SER A 302 21.07 -2.73 -6.06
CA SER A 302 20.46 -2.13 -4.89
C SER A 302 20.68 -0.62 -4.85
N ASP A 303 21.67 -0.13 -5.62
CA ASP A 303 22.21 1.21 -5.50
C ASP A 303 21.47 2.21 -6.40
N TYR A 304 20.98 3.28 -5.81
CA TYR A 304 20.47 4.44 -6.51
C TYR A 304 21.50 5.56 -6.47
N LEU A 305 22.19 5.76 -7.62
CA LEU A 305 23.15 6.84 -7.77
C LEU A 305 22.46 8.10 -8.31
N HIS A 306 22.69 9.21 -7.64
CA HIS A 306 22.08 10.49 -7.99
C HIS A 306 23.10 11.62 -7.96
N ALA A 307 23.39 12.19 -9.13
CA ALA A 307 24.26 13.35 -9.25
C ALA A 307 23.50 14.63 -8.92
N VAL A 308 24.07 15.47 -8.07
CA VAL A 308 23.46 16.74 -7.65
C VAL A 308 24.45 17.90 -7.78
N ALA A 309 23.94 19.06 -8.14
CA ALA A 309 24.68 20.32 -8.00
C ALA A 309 24.47 20.86 -6.59
N THR A 310 25.57 21.20 -5.92
CA THR A 310 25.55 21.85 -4.61
C THR A 310 26.35 23.15 -4.67
N PRO A 311 26.26 24.05 -3.68
CA PRO A 311 27.11 25.24 -3.63
C PRO A 311 28.61 24.95 -3.69
N GLU A 312 29.02 23.76 -3.22
CA GLU A 312 30.43 23.33 -3.22
C GLU A 312 30.82 22.56 -4.52
N GLY A 313 29.90 22.44 -5.50
CA GLY A 313 30.14 21.78 -6.78
C GLY A 313 29.26 20.55 -7.00
N LEU A 314 29.62 19.73 -7.99
CA LEU A 314 28.89 18.53 -8.33
C LEU A 314 29.23 17.41 -7.33
N LYS A 315 28.21 16.73 -6.81
CA LYS A 315 28.35 15.60 -5.90
C LYS A 315 27.53 14.43 -6.38
N LEU A 316 28.04 13.23 -6.14
CA LEU A 316 27.32 11.98 -6.31
C LEU A 316 26.78 11.54 -4.95
N ARG A 317 25.47 11.26 -4.89
CA ARG A 317 24.81 10.65 -3.73
C ARG A 317 24.44 9.23 -4.08
N GLU A 318 24.70 8.35 -3.15
CA GLU A 318 24.38 6.93 -3.24
C GLU A 318 23.35 6.56 -2.19
N HIS A 319 22.41 5.72 -2.57
CA HIS A 319 21.46 5.12 -1.66
C HIS A 319 21.36 3.63 -1.99
N VAL A 320 21.75 2.82 -1.02
CA VAL A 320 21.64 1.36 -1.11
C VAL A 320 20.33 0.95 -0.44
N GLU A 321 19.45 0.29 -1.19
CA GLU A 321 18.24 -0.29 -0.68
C GLU A 321 18.07 -1.70 -1.24
N GLU A 322 18.11 -2.67 -0.37
CA GLU A 322 17.88 -4.06 -0.74
C GLU A 322 16.36 -4.28 -0.96
N LEU A 323 15.99 -4.64 -2.18
CA LEU A 323 14.62 -5.04 -2.51
C LEU A 323 14.50 -6.56 -2.35
N VAL A 324 14.13 -6.98 -1.15
CA VAL A 324 13.84 -8.38 -0.85
C VAL A 324 12.38 -8.69 -1.21
N GLU A 325 12.12 -9.92 -1.58
CA GLU A 325 10.78 -10.45 -1.72
C GLU A 325 10.54 -11.54 -0.71
N ARG A 326 9.54 -11.36 0.12
CA ARG A 326 9.06 -12.37 1.05
C ARG A 326 8.09 -13.31 0.33
N PRO A 327 8.21 -14.63 0.52
CA PRO A 327 7.31 -15.60 -0.10
C PRO A 327 5.87 -15.42 0.41
N PRO A 328 4.87 -16.01 -0.26
CA PRO A 328 3.52 -16.10 0.29
C PRO A 328 3.57 -16.65 1.72
N ILE A 329 3.00 -15.92 2.69
CA ILE A 329 3.12 -16.31 4.10
C ILE A 329 2.40 -17.64 4.40
N ALA A 330 1.42 -17.99 3.59
CA ALA A 330 0.74 -19.29 3.70
C ALA A 330 1.72 -20.47 3.54
N GLU A 331 2.73 -20.33 2.67
CA GLU A 331 3.77 -21.36 2.48
C GLU A 331 4.67 -21.47 3.70
N VAL A 332 5.00 -20.32 4.30
CA VAL A 332 5.83 -20.23 5.51
C VAL A 332 5.14 -20.88 6.70
N LEU A 333 3.88 -20.53 6.93
CA LEU A 333 3.11 -21.05 8.08
C LEU A 333 2.74 -22.55 7.91
N ALA A 334 2.68 -23.04 6.68
CA ALA A 334 2.48 -24.47 6.42
C ALA A 334 3.74 -25.28 6.74
N GLY A 335 4.93 -24.80 6.33
CA GLY A 335 6.21 -25.47 6.59
C GLY A 335 6.69 -25.43 8.04
N SER A 336 6.09 -24.57 8.89
CA SER A 336 6.40 -24.51 10.32
C SER A 336 5.62 -25.53 11.17
N ARG A 337 4.79 -26.38 10.56
CA ARG A 337 3.97 -27.39 11.25
C ARG A 337 4.56 -28.80 11.19
N ASP A 338 5.66 -28.97 10.47
CA ASP A 338 6.44 -30.21 10.38
C ASP A 338 7.71 -30.10 11.28
#